data_7e8267be45a02b3cb9d13b7203bb0441
#
_entry.id   7e8267be45a02b3cb9d13b7203bb0441
#
_cell.length_a   1.000
_cell.length_b   1.000
_cell.length_c   1.000
_cell.angle_alpha   90.00
_cell.angle_beta   90.00
_cell.angle_gamma   90.00
#
_symmetry.space_group_name_H-M   'P 1'
#
loop_
_entity.id
_entity.type
_entity.pdbx_description
1 polymer ?
#
loop_
_entity_poly.entity_id
_entity_poly.type
_entity_poly.pdbx_seq_one_letter_code
_entity_poly.pdbx_strand_id
1 'polypeptide(L)'
;MEGSVTQDIGSRQFCSECGQPYPSQDLVHFGAAAVCANCKPNYVQRMREGVVSSNAAGPLYGGFWRRFVAVAVDAILLWLVLLPVSRGFSLIGGRHNPELYPMNPLNTPFFSFWRWTTLVTLALEISYYVFFLSHGGATIGKMLMGVKVVTATGEPVSVARAFGRFFARYLSAFTLLIGYIMAAFDDQKRALHDHICNTRVIRT
;
A
#
# COMPACT_ATOMS: atom_id res chain seq x y z
N MET A 1 28.99 36.19 19.18
CA MET A 1 29.24 34.91 18.46
C MET A 1 28.10 33.98 18.79
N GLU A 2 27.03 34.11 18.02
CA GLU A 2 25.84 33.25 18.14
C GLU A 2 26.09 31.97 17.35
N GLY A 3 26.29 30.87 18.07
CA GLY A 3 26.33 29.55 17.46
C GLY A 3 24.95 29.15 16.96
N SER A 4 24.78 29.14 15.64
CA SER A 4 23.59 28.56 15.01
C SER A 4 23.54 27.07 15.31
N VAL A 5 22.64 26.66 16.20
CA VAL A 5 22.24 25.26 16.36
C VAL A 5 21.48 24.88 15.10
N THR A 6 22.18 24.34 14.13
CA THR A 6 21.54 23.58 13.05
C THR A 6 20.84 22.39 13.72
N GLN A 7 19.53 22.51 13.93
CA GLN A 7 18.68 21.35 14.21
C GLN A 7 18.85 20.38 13.05
N ASP A 8 19.69 19.39 13.25
CA ASP A 8 19.73 18.18 12.44
C ASP A 8 18.31 17.59 12.50
N ILE A 9 17.58 17.68 11.38
CA ILE A 9 16.25 17.08 11.23
C ILE A 9 16.49 15.58 11.21
N GLY A 10 16.67 15.02 12.41
CA GLY A 10 17.09 13.66 12.69
C GLY A 10 16.19 12.67 11.95
N SER A 11 16.81 11.76 11.25
CA SER A 11 16.18 10.62 10.58
C SER A 11 15.20 9.93 11.54
N ARG A 12 13.91 9.95 11.21
CA ARG A 12 12.89 9.24 11.98
C ARG A 12 13.09 7.74 11.83
N GLN A 13 13.10 7.03 12.96
CA GLN A 13 13.17 5.58 13.01
C GLN A 13 11.90 5.02 13.67
N PHE A 14 11.57 3.79 13.36
CA PHE A 14 10.40 3.13 13.93
C PHE A 14 10.78 2.39 15.21
N CYS A 15 9.96 2.54 16.25
CA CYS A 15 10.06 1.70 17.44
C CYS A 15 9.79 0.24 17.08
N SER A 16 10.68 -0.67 17.46
CA SER A 16 10.59 -2.11 17.18
C SER A 16 9.38 -2.79 17.86
N GLU A 17 8.82 -2.15 18.89
CA GLU A 17 7.69 -2.71 19.64
C GLU A 17 6.33 -2.21 19.17
N CYS A 18 6.14 -0.88 19.11
CA CYS A 18 4.85 -0.29 18.77
C CYS A 18 4.74 0.12 17.30
N GLY A 19 5.83 0.07 16.53
CA GLY A 19 5.84 0.44 15.12
C GLY A 19 5.65 1.93 14.83
N GLN A 20 5.60 2.78 15.86
CA GLN A 20 5.44 4.22 15.68
C GLN A 20 6.77 4.90 15.31
N PRO A 21 6.75 5.95 14.47
CA PRO A 21 7.93 6.70 14.10
C PRO A 21 8.32 7.67 15.21
N TYR A 22 9.58 7.67 15.59
CA TYR A 22 10.19 8.61 16.55
C TYR A 22 11.44 9.21 15.95
N PRO A 23 11.87 10.42 16.41
CA PRO A 23 13.21 10.91 16.15
C PRO A 23 14.24 9.88 16.64
N SER A 24 15.32 9.68 15.91
CA SER A 24 16.33 8.66 16.26
C SER A 24 16.94 8.88 17.66
N GLN A 25 16.99 10.13 18.11
CA GLN A 25 17.47 10.53 19.44
C GLN A 25 16.55 10.08 20.60
N ASP A 26 15.25 9.84 20.33
CA ASP A 26 14.24 9.44 21.33
C ASP A 26 14.12 7.91 21.44
N LEU A 27 14.92 7.18 20.68
CA LEU A 27 14.94 5.73 20.67
C LEU A 27 16.18 5.20 21.40
N VAL A 28 15.95 4.23 22.26
CA VAL A 28 17.03 3.48 22.92
C VAL A 28 17.35 2.24 22.09
N HIS A 29 18.61 2.07 21.71
CA HIS A 29 19.05 0.93 20.93
C HIS A 29 19.46 -0.26 21.82
N PHE A 30 18.88 -1.42 21.56
CA PHE A 30 19.22 -2.71 22.12
C PHE A 30 19.71 -3.64 21.01
N GLY A 31 21.01 -3.56 20.70
CA GLY A 31 21.56 -4.22 19.51
C GLY A 31 20.98 -3.62 18.22
N ALA A 32 20.28 -4.42 17.43
CA ALA A 32 19.60 -3.97 16.23
C ALA A 32 18.19 -3.40 16.49
N ALA A 33 17.63 -3.52 17.71
CA ALA A 33 16.32 -3.00 18.07
C ALA A 33 16.37 -1.55 18.52
N ALA A 34 15.50 -0.69 17.98
CA ALA A 34 15.29 0.68 18.42
C ALA A 34 13.95 0.76 19.15
N VAL A 35 13.92 1.12 20.43
CA VAL A 35 12.74 1.06 21.31
C VAL A 35 12.46 2.42 21.90
N CYS A 36 11.21 2.91 21.82
CA CYS A 36 10.79 4.18 22.41
C CYS A 36 10.70 4.08 23.94
N ALA A 37 10.71 5.24 24.60
CA ALA A 37 10.68 5.32 26.06
C ALA A 37 9.49 4.57 26.68
N ASN A 38 8.30 4.65 26.05
CA ASN A 38 7.09 3.99 26.53
C ASN A 38 7.16 2.46 26.45
N CYS A 39 7.82 1.92 25.42
CA CYS A 39 7.93 0.47 25.23
C CYS A 39 9.14 -0.15 25.94
N LYS A 40 10.11 0.69 26.34
CA LYS A 40 11.35 0.26 26.99
C LYS A 40 11.14 -0.69 28.19
N PRO A 41 10.25 -0.42 29.16
CA PRO A 41 10.10 -1.29 30.32
C PRO A 41 9.62 -2.70 29.93
N ASN A 42 8.62 -2.79 29.04
CA ASN A 42 8.08 -4.05 28.56
C ASN A 42 9.11 -4.82 27.71
N TYR A 43 9.90 -4.11 26.92
CA TYR A 43 10.96 -4.71 26.10
C TYR A 43 12.07 -5.32 26.97
N VAL A 44 12.53 -4.59 27.98
CA VAL A 44 13.55 -5.05 28.92
C VAL A 44 13.07 -6.23 29.74
N GLN A 45 11.79 -6.23 30.16
CA GLN A 45 11.19 -7.37 30.87
C GLN A 45 11.19 -8.63 29.99
N ARG A 46 10.74 -8.54 28.74
CA ARG A 46 10.75 -9.68 27.81
C ARG A 46 12.15 -10.18 27.48
N MET A 47 13.13 -9.29 27.43
CA MET A 47 14.54 -9.68 27.29
C MET A 47 15.01 -10.51 28.49
N ARG A 48 14.63 -10.13 29.71
CA ARG A 48 14.96 -10.89 30.94
C ARG A 48 14.27 -12.26 30.98
N GLU A 49 13.07 -12.34 30.44
CA GLU A 49 12.30 -13.58 30.33
C GLU A 49 12.77 -14.49 29.18
N GLY A 50 13.79 -14.07 28.42
CA GLY A 50 14.32 -14.82 27.27
C GLY A 50 13.38 -14.93 26.07
N VAL A 51 12.28 -14.18 26.04
CA VAL A 51 11.25 -14.22 24.97
C VAL A 51 11.64 -13.36 23.78
N VAL A 52 12.58 -12.42 23.93
CA VAL A 52 13.02 -11.54 22.84
C VAL A 52 14.25 -12.15 22.18
N SER A 53 14.07 -12.70 20.97
CA SER A 53 15.20 -12.99 20.11
C SER A 53 15.79 -11.67 19.60
N SER A 54 17.11 -11.58 19.55
CA SER A 54 17.86 -10.43 19.03
C SER A 54 17.52 -10.04 17.57
N ASN A 55 16.73 -10.85 16.89
CA ASN A 55 16.26 -10.64 15.52
C ASN A 55 14.89 -9.92 15.43
N ALA A 56 14.26 -9.56 16.55
CA ALA A 56 12.96 -8.87 16.58
C ALA A 56 13.09 -7.33 16.45
N ALA A 57 14.08 -6.85 15.73
CA ALA A 57 14.49 -5.47 15.70
C ALA A 57 14.02 -4.73 14.46
N GLY A 58 12.72 -4.57 14.29
CA GLY A 58 12.18 -3.72 13.22
C GLY A 58 10.70 -3.41 13.44
N PRO A 59 10.16 -2.37 12.79
CA PRO A 59 8.73 -2.15 12.80
C PRO A 59 8.03 -3.43 12.35
N LEU A 60 6.90 -3.74 12.98
CA LEU A 60 6.10 -4.91 12.61
C LEU A 60 5.59 -4.73 11.17
N TYR A 61 6.37 -5.20 10.23
CA TYR A 61 6.01 -5.13 8.81
C TYR A 61 4.80 -6.01 8.49
N GLY A 62 3.93 -5.53 7.63
CA GLY A 62 2.82 -6.29 7.11
C GLY A 62 3.33 -7.45 6.25
N GLY A 63 3.21 -8.68 6.75
CA GLY A 63 3.62 -9.88 6.02
C GLY A 63 2.84 -10.08 4.72
N PHE A 64 3.37 -10.95 3.85
CA PHE A 64 2.80 -11.27 2.54
C PHE A 64 1.29 -11.61 2.60
N TRP A 65 0.89 -12.53 3.47
CA TRP A 65 -0.50 -12.99 3.57
C TRP A 65 -1.49 -11.89 3.94
N ARG A 66 -1.13 -10.99 4.86
CA ARG A 66 -2.00 -9.86 5.22
C ARG A 66 -2.21 -8.91 4.05
N ARG A 67 -1.16 -8.68 3.25
CA ARG A 67 -1.24 -7.85 2.04
C ARG A 67 -2.06 -8.52 0.95
N PHE A 68 -1.89 -9.83 0.78
CA PHE A 68 -2.65 -10.61 -0.19
C PHE A 68 -4.14 -10.58 0.11
N VAL A 69 -4.53 -10.87 1.36
CA VAL A 69 -5.94 -10.82 1.79
C VAL A 69 -6.49 -9.39 1.66
N ALA A 70 -5.71 -8.36 2.01
CA ALA A 70 -6.14 -6.98 1.85
C ALA A 70 -6.45 -6.63 0.38
N VAL A 71 -5.58 -7.06 -0.55
CA VAL A 71 -5.82 -6.85 -2.00
C VAL A 71 -7.03 -7.64 -2.48
N ALA A 72 -7.24 -8.88 -2.00
CA ALA A 72 -8.40 -9.68 -2.36
C ALA A 72 -9.71 -9.03 -1.87
N VAL A 73 -9.73 -8.52 -0.63
CA VAL A 73 -10.89 -7.78 -0.10
C VAL A 73 -11.17 -6.52 -0.91
N ASP A 74 -10.13 -5.71 -1.21
CA ASP A 74 -10.28 -4.52 -2.06
C ASP A 74 -10.82 -4.89 -3.45
N ALA A 75 -10.32 -5.97 -4.05
CA ALA A 75 -10.78 -6.44 -5.36
C ALA A 75 -12.25 -6.85 -5.33
N ILE A 76 -12.70 -7.58 -4.30
CA ILE A 76 -14.10 -7.98 -4.13
C ILE A 76 -14.99 -6.75 -3.95
N LEU A 77 -14.60 -5.80 -3.10
CA LEU A 77 -15.35 -4.56 -2.87
C LEU A 77 -15.50 -3.76 -4.17
N LEU A 78 -14.41 -3.56 -4.89
CA LEU A 78 -14.43 -2.85 -6.18
C LEU A 78 -15.27 -3.60 -7.21
N TRP A 79 -15.17 -4.92 -7.28
CA TRP A 79 -15.97 -5.74 -8.17
C TRP A 79 -17.47 -5.57 -7.88
N LEU A 80 -17.88 -5.63 -6.61
CA LEU A 80 -19.28 -5.42 -6.20
C LEU A 80 -19.82 -4.03 -6.57
N VAL A 81 -18.99 -2.99 -6.44
CA VAL A 81 -19.37 -1.61 -6.80
C VAL A 81 -19.39 -1.41 -8.32
N LEU A 82 -18.43 -1.99 -9.04
CA LEU A 82 -18.30 -1.79 -10.48
C LEU A 82 -19.25 -2.68 -11.30
N LEU A 83 -19.72 -3.79 -10.73
CA LEU A 83 -20.64 -4.72 -11.40
C LEU A 83 -21.96 -4.04 -11.83
N PRO A 84 -22.68 -3.27 -11.00
CA PRO A 84 -23.88 -2.55 -11.43
C PRO A 84 -23.55 -1.45 -12.46
N VAL A 85 -22.40 -0.81 -12.36
CA VAL A 85 -21.95 0.20 -13.34
C VAL A 85 -21.78 -0.44 -14.72
N SER A 86 -21.05 -1.55 -14.80
CA SER A 86 -20.83 -2.26 -16.05
C SER A 86 -22.12 -2.84 -16.63
N ARG A 87 -23.02 -3.35 -15.78
CA ARG A 87 -24.34 -3.84 -16.20
C ARG A 87 -25.26 -2.71 -16.68
N GLY A 88 -25.29 -1.59 -15.96
CA GLY A 88 -26.06 -0.41 -16.37
C GLY A 88 -25.63 0.11 -17.74
N PHE A 89 -24.34 0.19 -17.98
CA PHE A 89 -23.79 0.55 -19.28
C PHE A 89 -24.18 -0.47 -20.37
N SER A 90 -24.17 -1.78 -20.10
CA SER A 90 -24.55 -2.79 -21.08
C SER A 90 -26.03 -2.73 -21.46
N LEU A 91 -26.90 -2.35 -20.53
CA LEU A 91 -28.33 -2.15 -20.80
C LEU A 91 -28.60 -0.94 -21.68
N ILE A 92 -27.79 0.12 -21.54
CA ILE A 92 -27.89 1.35 -22.34
C ILE A 92 -27.25 1.15 -23.72
N GLY A 93 -26.09 0.49 -23.80
CA GLY A 93 -25.35 0.25 -25.05
C GLY A 93 -25.89 -0.89 -25.90
N GLY A 94 -26.59 -1.85 -25.29
CA GLY A 94 -27.13 -3.03 -25.98
C GLY A 94 -28.36 -2.79 -26.88
N ARG A 95 -28.89 -1.56 -26.93
CA ARG A 95 -30.00 -1.16 -27.83
C ARG A 95 -29.55 -0.66 -29.21
N HIS A 96 -28.36 -1.01 -29.65
CA HIS A 96 -27.89 -0.60 -30.99
C HIS A 96 -28.35 -1.57 -32.04
N ASN A 97 -29.10 -1.03 -33.04
CA ASN A 97 -29.49 -1.75 -34.24
C ASN A 97 -28.26 -2.18 -35.07
N PRO A 98 -28.05 -3.47 -35.32
CA PRO A 98 -26.88 -3.96 -36.03
C PRO A 98 -26.84 -3.52 -37.52
N GLU A 99 -27.94 -3.03 -38.07
CA GLU A 99 -28.04 -2.63 -39.49
C GLU A 99 -27.43 -1.26 -39.84
N LEU A 100 -27.07 -0.44 -38.85
CA LEU A 100 -26.64 0.93 -39.10
C LEU A 100 -25.11 1.15 -39.14
N TYR A 101 -24.30 0.14 -38.89
CA TYR A 101 -22.84 0.31 -38.85
C TYR A 101 -22.13 -0.72 -39.76
N PRO A 102 -21.40 -0.26 -40.80
CA PRO A 102 -20.58 -1.16 -41.61
C PRO A 102 -19.52 -1.83 -40.74
N MET A 103 -19.29 -3.09 -40.92
CA MET A 103 -18.39 -3.98 -40.18
C MET A 103 -16.92 -3.52 -40.23
N ASN A 104 -16.56 -2.50 -39.51
CA ASN A 104 -15.18 -2.25 -39.14
C ASN A 104 -14.97 -2.82 -37.73
N PRO A 105 -14.18 -3.89 -37.53
CA PRO A 105 -14.05 -4.58 -36.25
C PRO A 105 -13.52 -3.64 -35.11
N LEU A 106 -12.84 -2.56 -35.48
CA LEU A 106 -12.32 -1.58 -34.51
C LEU A 106 -13.32 -0.48 -34.11
N ASN A 107 -14.39 -0.30 -34.91
CA ASN A 107 -15.42 0.73 -34.70
C ASN A 107 -16.80 0.16 -34.37
N THR A 108 -16.88 -1.13 -34.02
CA THR A 108 -18.15 -1.70 -33.59
C THR A 108 -18.57 -1.04 -32.27
N PRO A 109 -19.87 -0.79 -32.02
CA PRO A 109 -20.38 -0.25 -30.77
C PRO A 109 -19.95 -1.08 -29.57
N PHE A 110 -19.70 -2.37 -29.75
CA PHE A 110 -19.15 -3.27 -28.74
C PHE A 110 -17.74 -2.86 -28.29
N PHE A 111 -16.82 -2.59 -29.23
CA PHE A 111 -15.45 -2.15 -28.87
C PHE A 111 -15.42 -0.74 -28.27
N SER A 112 -16.23 0.18 -28.79
CA SER A 112 -16.36 1.52 -28.22
C SER A 112 -16.91 1.47 -26.80
N PHE A 113 -17.94 0.67 -26.58
CA PHE A 113 -18.55 0.42 -25.29
C PHE A 113 -17.54 -0.19 -24.29
N TRP A 114 -16.82 -1.24 -24.68
CA TRP A 114 -15.82 -1.90 -23.85
C TRP A 114 -14.68 -0.95 -23.46
N ARG A 115 -14.27 -0.11 -24.39
CA ARG A 115 -13.25 0.91 -24.18
C ARG A 115 -13.69 1.95 -23.12
N TRP A 116 -14.90 2.48 -23.24
CA TRP A 116 -15.41 3.46 -22.29
C TRP A 116 -15.64 2.88 -20.89
N THR A 117 -16.22 1.68 -20.81
CA THR A 117 -16.39 1.02 -19.50
C THR A 117 -15.05 0.73 -18.83
N THR A 118 -14.05 0.28 -19.59
CA THR A 118 -12.69 0.05 -19.06
C THR A 118 -12.05 1.34 -18.55
N LEU A 119 -12.18 2.44 -19.28
CA LEU A 119 -11.64 3.74 -18.85
C LEU A 119 -12.32 4.26 -17.58
N VAL A 120 -13.64 4.16 -17.51
CA VAL A 120 -14.40 4.58 -16.32
C VAL A 120 -14.04 3.72 -15.11
N THR A 121 -13.99 2.40 -15.26
CA THR A 121 -13.62 1.50 -14.16
C THR A 121 -12.19 1.73 -13.69
N LEU A 122 -11.25 1.95 -14.61
CA LEU A 122 -9.87 2.28 -14.29
C LEU A 122 -9.77 3.62 -13.54
N ALA A 123 -10.50 4.64 -13.99
CA ALA A 123 -10.53 5.94 -13.32
C ALA A 123 -11.08 5.84 -11.90
N LEU A 124 -12.14 5.06 -11.69
CA LEU A 124 -12.71 4.81 -10.35
C LEU A 124 -11.73 4.04 -9.47
N GLU A 125 -11.05 3.02 -9.99
CA GLU A 125 -10.04 2.26 -9.25
C GLU A 125 -8.86 3.13 -8.83
N ILE A 126 -8.33 3.97 -9.74
CA ILE A 126 -7.27 4.93 -9.44
C ILE A 126 -7.73 5.90 -8.35
N SER A 127 -8.91 6.49 -8.51
CA SER A 127 -9.46 7.47 -7.55
C SER A 127 -9.62 6.86 -6.17
N TYR A 128 -10.20 5.67 -6.08
CA TYR A 128 -10.33 4.91 -4.83
C TYR A 128 -8.96 4.68 -4.17
N TYR A 129 -8.01 4.12 -4.93
CA TYR A 129 -6.70 3.77 -4.40
C TYR A 129 -5.92 4.99 -3.94
N VAL A 130 -5.87 6.03 -4.77
CA VAL A 130 -5.13 7.27 -4.47
C VAL A 130 -5.75 8.01 -3.30
N PHE A 131 -7.08 8.14 -3.26
CA PHE A 131 -7.79 8.82 -2.19
C PHE A 131 -7.53 8.15 -0.83
N PHE A 132 -7.77 6.86 -0.72
CA PHE A 132 -7.58 6.15 0.55
C PHE A 132 -6.12 6.10 0.99
N LEU A 133 -5.20 5.94 0.05
CA LEU A 133 -3.78 5.86 0.38
C LEU A 133 -3.19 7.20 0.81
N SER A 134 -3.62 8.31 0.19
CA SER A 134 -3.11 9.65 0.52
C SER A 134 -3.69 10.21 1.82
N HIS A 135 -4.97 9.93 2.14
CA HIS A 135 -5.62 10.45 3.34
C HIS A 135 -5.44 9.54 4.57
N GLY A 136 -5.58 8.23 4.39
CA GLY A 136 -5.51 7.26 5.49
C GLY A 136 -4.26 6.39 5.52
N GLY A 137 -3.48 6.39 4.44
CA GLY A 137 -2.34 5.46 4.26
C GLY A 137 -2.77 4.01 4.05
N ALA A 138 -4.06 3.71 4.00
CA ALA A 138 -4.57 2.35 3.86
C ALA A 138 -5.89 2.34 3.08
N THR A 139 -6.05 1.40 2.16
CA THR A 139 -7.33 1.07 1.54
C THR A 139 -8.23 0.32 2.52
N ILE A 140 -9.51 0.17 2.24
CA ILE A 140 -10.46 -0.51 3.13
C ILE A 140 -9.97 -1.93 3.47
N GLY A 141 -9.54 -2.70 2.48
CA GLY A 141 -9.00 -4.04 2.71
C GLY A 141 -7.74 -4.04 3.59
N LYS A 142 -6.87 -3.03 3.45
CA LYS A 142 -5.70 -2.88 4.31
C LYS A 142 -6.06 -2.47 5.73
N MET A 143 -7.06 -1.61 5.91
CA MET A 143 -7.57 -1.23 7.23
C MET A 143 -8.11 -2.46 7.97
N LEU A 144 -8.89 -3.31 7.28
CA LEU A 144 -9.42 -4.55 7.86
C LEU A 144 -8.31 -5.53 8.26
N MET A 145 -7.19 -5.55 7.54
CA MET A 145 -6.05 -6.41 7.86
C MET A 145 -5.08 -5.79 8.88
N GLY A 146 -5.38 -4.60 9.41
CA GLY A 146 -4.52 -3.90 10.36
C GLY A 146 -3.15 -3.58 9.75
N VAL A 147 -3.12 -3.05 8.52
CA VAL A 147 -1.87 -2.65 7.85
C VAL A 147 -2.01 -1.27 7.21
N LYS A 148 -0.97 -0.46 7.32
CA LYS A 148 -0.87 0.90 6.81
C LYS A 148 0.37 1.06 5.95
N VAL A 149 0.25 1.86 4.91
CA VAL A 149 1.38 2.24 4.04
C VAL A 149 1.93 3.58 4.51
N VAL A 150 3.23 3.63 4.67
CA VAL A 150 3.98 4.83 5.04
C VAL A 150 5.19 4.98 4.15
N THR A 151 5.79 6.16 4.14
CA THR A 151 7.09 6.40 3.51
C THR A 151 8.20 5.70 4.31
N ALA A 152 9.42 5.70 3.77
CA ALA A 152 10.59 5.21 4.50
C ALA A 152 10.85 5.97 5.81
N THR A 153 10.42 7.25 5.86
CA THR A 153 10.54 8.12 7.04
C THR A 153 9.35 8.03 8.00
N GLY A 154 8.36 7.16 7.71
CA GLY A 154 7.15 7.01 8.52
C GLY A 154 6.05 8.02 8.25
N GLU A 155 6.25 8.93 7.31
CA GLU A 155 5.29 9.96 6.96
C GLU A 155 4.14 9.41 6.10
N PRO A 156 3.00 10.11 6.04
CA PRO A 156 1.92 9.78 5.13
C PRO A 156 2.38 9.79 3.66
N VAL A 157 1.75 8.96 2.86
CA VAL A 157 2.06 8.86 1.42
C VAL A 157 1.41 10.02 0.68
N SER A 158 2.20 10.81 -0.07
CA SER A 158 1.67 11.90 -0.91
C SER A 158 0.83 11.36 -2.06
N VAL A 159 -0.07 12.20 -2.61
CA VAL A 159 -0.93 11.86 -3.77
C VAL A 159 -0.10 11.38 -4.97
N ALA A 160 0.99 12.09 -5.32
CA ALA A 160 1.86 11.72 -6.42
C ALA A 160 2.51 10.35 -6.22
N ARG A 161 2.95 10.06 -4.98
CA ARG A 161 3.55 8.78 -4.62
C ARG A 161 2.52 7.65 -4.59
N ALA A 162 1.28 7.93 -4.15
CA ALA A 162 0.16 6.99 -4.20
C ALA A 162 -0.18 6.61 -5.66
N PHE A 163 -0.20 7.61 -6.55
CA PHE A 163 -0.43 7.41 -7.98
C PHE A 163 0.70 6.57 -8.62
N GLY A 164 1.96 6.92 -8.40
CA GLY A 164 3.10 6.12 -8.88
C GLY A 164 3.05 4.68 -8.38
N ARG A 165 2.65 4.48 -7.12
CA ARG A 165 2.51 3.16 -6.51
C ARG A 165 1.37 2.34 -7.13
N PHE A 166 0.30 2.98 -7.57
CA PHE A 166 -0.78 2.32 -8.29
C PHE A 166 -0.23 1.66 -9.57
N PHE A 167 0.50 2.39 -10.40
CA PHE A 167 1.10 1.83 -11.62
C PHE A 167 2.21 0.80 -11.33
N ALA A 168 3.06 1.05 -10.34
CA ALA A 168 4.09 0.11 -9.95
C ALA A 168 3.50 -1.23 -9.46
N ARG A 169 2.26 -1.24 -8.94
CA ARG A 169 1.52 -2.46 -8.58
C ARG A 169 1.20 -3.31 -9.81
N TYR A 170 0.77 -2.68 -10.90
CA TYR A 170 0.53 -3.39 -12.17
C TYR A 170 1.83 -3.97 -12.73
N LEU A 171 2.93 -3.21 -12.68
CA LEU A 171 4.23 -3.73 -13.07
C LEU A 171 4.63 -4.96 -12.24
N SER A 172 4.37 -4.94 -10.93
CA SER A 172 4.60 -6.09 -10.03
C SER A 172 3.70 -7.29 -10.37
N ALA A 173 2.52 -7.08 -10.93
CA ALA A 173 1.64 -8.14 -11.39
C ALA A 173 2.11 -8.72 -12.73
N PHE A 174 2.56 -7.88 -13.66
CA PHE A 174 3.13 -8.32 -14.94
C PHE A 174 4.38 -9.19 -14.80
N THR A 175 5.17 -9.00 -13.75
CA THR A 175 6.32 -9.85 -13.43
C THR A 175 5.92 -11.18 -12.80
N LEU A 176 4.76 -11.78 -13.21
CA LEU A 176 4.25 -13.07 -12.74
C LEU A 176 4.14 -13.16 -11.21
N LEU A 177 3.74 -12.06 -10.57
CA LEU A 177 3.65 -11.92 -9.12
C LEU A 177 5.01 -12.00 -8.37
N ILE A 178 6.14 -12.14 -9.08
CA ILE A 178 7.48 -12.16 -8.46
C ILE A 178 7.69 -10.90 -7.62
N GLY A 179 7.20 -9.74 -8.11
CA GLY A 179 7.25 -8.49 -7.37
C GLY A 179 6.51 -8.51 -6.03
N TYR A 180 5.49 -9.36 -5.86
CA TYR A 180 4.80 -9.58 -4.59
C TYR A 180 5.51 -10.62 -3.72
N ILE A 181 6.02 -11.69 -4.35
CA ILE A 181 6.73 -12.78 -3.66
C ILE A 181 8.01 -12.24 -3.02
N MET A 182 8.66 -11.26 -3.63
CA MET A 182 9.83 -10.56 -3.07
C MET A 182 9.59 -10.09 -1.63
N ALA A 183 8.36 -9.66 -1.29
CA ALA A 183 8.01 -9.26 0.07
C ALA A 183 8.07 -10.41 1.10
N ALA A 184 8.08 -11.67 0.67
CA ALA A 184 8.23 -12.81 1.58
C ALA A 184 9.70 -12.99 2.03
N PHE A 185 10.64 -12.63 1.16
CA PHE A 185 12.08 -12.83 1.37
C PHE A 185 12.82 -11.56 1.81
N ASP A 186 12.28 -10.36 1.55
CA ASP A 186 12.90 -9.09 1.97
C ASP A 186 12.78 -8.91 3.49
N ASP A 187 13.85 -8.44 4.14
CA ASP A 187 13.90 -8.21 5.60
C ASP A 187 12.83 -7.21 6.07
N GLN A 188 12.55 -6.19 5.26
CA GLN A 188 11.53 -5.17 5.51
C GLN A 188 10.17 -5.53 4.89
N LYS A 189 10.03 -6.77 4.37
CA LYS A 189 8.81 -7.27 3.71
C LYS A 189 8.30 -6.36 2.59
N ARG A 190 9.21 -5.75 1.79
CA ARG A 190 8.88 -4.85 0.70
C ARG A 190 8.62 -5.63 -0.59
N ALA A 191 7.52 -5.30 -1.24
CA ALA A 191 7.25 -5.73 -2.61
C ALA A 191 7.96 -4.82 -3.63
N LEU A 192 8.03 -5.20 -4.90
CA LEU A 192 8.68 -4.41 -5.95
C LEU A 192 8.14 -2.97 -6.02
N HIS A 193 6.83 -2.80 -5.97
CA HIS A 193 6.20 -1.47 -5.96
C HIS A 193 6.50 -0.66 -4.69
N ASP A 194 6.81 -1.33 -3.55
CA ASP A 194 7.28 -0.67 -2.33
C ASP A 194 8.70 -0.12 -2.50
N HIS A 195 9.56 -0.86 -3.20
CA HIS A 195 10.92 -0.43 -3.55
C HIS A 195 10.90 0.78 -4.48
N ILE A 196 10.13 0.71 -5.59
CA ILE A 196 10.04 1.77 -6.60
C ILE A 196 9.56 3.09 -5.96
N CYS A 197 8.57 3.03 -5.06
CA CYS A 197 7.98 4.21 -4.44
C CYS A 197 8.60 4.58 -3.08
N ASN A 198 9.62 3.86 -2.63
CA ASN A 198 10.25 4.01 -1.31
C ASN A 198 9.23 4.07 -0.18
N THR A 199 8.34 3.09 -0.13
CA THR A 199 7.28 2.95 0.87
C THR A 199 7.42 1.67 1.66
N ARG A 200 6.78 1.60 2.81
CA ARG A 200 6.72 0.43 3.68
C ARG A 200 5.29 0.16 4.13
N VAL A 201 4.98 -1.11 4.35
CA VAL A 201 3.69 -1.50 4.92
C VAL A 201 3.95 -1.96 6.35
N ILE A 202 3.40 -1.21 7.30
CA ILE A 202 3.51 -1.49 8.73
C ILE A 202 2.18 -2.00 9.28
N ARG A 203 2.22 -2.71 10.39
CA ARG A 203 1.01 -3.09 11.14
C ARG A 203 0.54 -1.91 12.00
N THR A 204 -0.75 -1.73 12.11
CA THR A 204 -1.41 -0.76 13.00
C THR A 204 -2.04 -1.46 14.17
#